data_d9cc961a04bb94416256c355debb5878
#
_entry.id   d9cc961a04bb94416256c355debb5878
#
_cell.length_a   1.000
_cell.length_b   1.000
_cell.length_c   1.000
_cell.angle_alpha   90.00
_cell.angle_beta   90.00
_cell.angle_gamma   90.00
#
_symmetry.space_group_name_H-M   'P 1'
#
loop_
_entity.id
_entity.type
_entity.pdbx_description
1 polymer ?
#
loop_
_entity_poly.entity_id
_entity_poly.type
_entity_poly.pdbx_seq_one_letter_code
_entity_poly.pdbx_strand_id
1 'polypeptide(L)'
;MKKIIIAIIASFALTGISYAGSFGIGVSGSLAQVSADGTETTDAGTVAGGSADKHSKSVDELGMIGSIFLDYEFDGGMVIGLSHVPGTAEVSGKKHSRSETAQGVSGTDADGSVTRTADAEVENFNTLYIEYPIGSIYAKLGFSQIDVNTLENAVTDSGTYGNATLDGYTIGAGINGEMGGFFTKTSVEFTDFEDLALNSSTANKIEADLDGLEFKIAVGTRF
;
A
#
# COMPACT_ATOMS: atom_id res chain seq x y z
N MET A 1 15.22 4.75 -4.01
CA MET A 1 14.81 5.36 -2.73
C MET A 1 15.05 4.45 -1.51
N LYS A 2 14.93 3.11 -1.58
CA LYS A 2 15.26 2.18 -0.46
C LYS A 2 16.63 2.48 0.21
N LYS A 3 17.65 2.87 -0.56
CA LYS A 3 18.98 3.23 -0.03
C LYS A 3 19.02 4.58 0.72
N ILE A 4 18.08 5.48 0.44
CA ILE A 4 18.02 6.80 1.08
C ILE A 4 17.37 6.69 2.46
N ILE A 5 16.30 5.90 2.58
CA ILE A 5 15.60 5.66 3.86
C ILE A 5 16.55 4.97 4.84
N ILE A 6 17.27 3.93 4.39
CA ILE A 6 18.29 3.24 5.21
C ILE A 6 19.42 4.19 5.60
N ALA A 7 19.86 5.09 4.70
CA ALA A 7 20.91 6.07 4.98
C ALA A 7 20.46 7.13 6.00
N ILE A 8 19.21 7.55 5.98
CA ILE A 8 18.63 8.49 6.96
C ILE A 8 18.60 7.83 8.34
N ILE A 9 18.11 6.59 8.45
CA ILE A 9 18.08 5.85 9.72
C ILE A 9 19.51 5.63 10.25
N ALA A 10 20.46 5.24 9.39
CA ALA A 10 21.86 5.05 9.79
C ALA A 10 22.53 6.35 10.23
N SER A 11 22.21 7.50 9.61
CA SER A 11 22.77 8.79 10.01
C SER A 11 22.25 9.28 11.35
N PHE A 12 21.00 9.01 11.71
CA PHE A 12 20.47 9.30 13.05
C PHE A 12 21.07 8.40 14.12
N ALA A 13 21.39 7.14 13.81
CA ALA A 13 22.03 6.20 14.73
C ALA A 13 23.52 6.51 14.98
N LEU A 14 24.20 7.16 14.02
CA LEU A 14 25.66 7.42 14.08
C LEU A 14 26.02 8.81 14.63
N THR A 15 25.14 9.78 14.56
CA THR A 15 25.34 11.05 15.24
C THR A 15 24.92 10.86 16.69
N GLY A 16 25.85 10.54 17.57
CA GLY A 16 25.64 10.49 19.03
C GLY A 16 25.12 11.83 19.54
N ILE A 17 23.86 12.12 19.22
CA ILE A 17 23.16 13.30 19.67
C ILE A 17 22.81 12.99 21.12
N SER A 18 23.54 13.64 22.02
CA SER A 18 23.25 13.71 23.48
C SER A 18 21.96 14.51 23.70
N TYR A 19 20.87 14.14 23.03
CA TYR A 19 19.55 14.63 23.40
C TYR A 19 18.92 13.57 24.32
N ALA A 20 18.44 14.01 25.45
CA ALA A 20 17.68 13.18 26.37
C ALA A 20 16.38 12.78 25.64
N GLY A 21 16.31 11.56 25.19
CA GLY A 21 15.21 10.94 24.48
C GLY A 21 15.32 9.43 24.59
N SER A 22 14.35 8.68 24.12
CA SER A 22 14.32 7.22 24.23
C SER A 22 13.98 6.56 22.91
N PHE A 23 14.68 5.46 22.62
CA PHE A 23 14.32 4.57 21.52
C PHE A 23 13.18 3.65 21.94
N GLY A 24 12.21 3.49 21.03
CA GLY A 24 11.12 2.55 21.17
C GLY A 24 11.14 1.51 20.07
N ILE A 25 10.82 0.28 20.43
CA ILE A 25 10.57 -0.81 19.47
C ILE A 25 9.26 -1.49 19.87
N GLY A 26 8.47 -1.86 18.90
CA GLY A 26 7.21 -2.52 19.17
C GLY A 26 6.57 -3.18 17.95
N VAL A 27 5.39 -3.72 18.22
CA VAL A 27 4.52 -4.33 17.22
C VAL A 27 3.14 -3.70 17.27
N SER A 28 2.43 -3.73 16.17
CA SER A 28 1.03 -3.33 16.14
C SER A 28 0.16 -4.32 15.41
N GLY A 29 -1.14 -4.28 15.74
CA GLY A 29 -2.19 -4.91 14.96
C GLY A 29 -3.24 -3.87 14.60
N SER A 30 -3.77 -3.93 13.39
CA SER A 30 -4.81 -3.03 12.94
C SER A 30 -5.94 -3.76 12.21
N LEU A 31 -7.13 -3.18 12.28
CA LEU A 31 -8.21 -3.42 11.33
C LEU A 31 -8.06 -2.34 10.26
N ALA A 32 -7.85 -2.76 9.03
CA ALA A 32 -7.67 -1.87 7.90
C ALA A 32 -8.78 -2.09 6.88
N GLN A 33 -9.38 -1.00 6.45
CA GLN A 33 -10.21 -0.96 5.25
C GLN A 33 -9.34 -0.37 4.14
N VAL A 34 -9.22 -1.10 3.05
CA VAL A 34 -8.53 -0.67 1.83
C VAL A 34 -9.57 -0.47 0.76
N SER A 35 -9.57 0.71 0.15
CA SER A 35 -10.44 1.05 -0.98
C SER A 35 -9.59 1.22 -2.24
N ALA A 36 -10.05 0.66 -3.35
CA ALA A 36 -9.40 0.78 -4.64
C ALA A 36 -10.43 1.03 -5.74
N ASP A 37 -10.28 2.15 -6.44
CA ASP A 37 -11.12 2.53 -7.58
C ASP A 37 -10.30 2.43 -8.87
N GLY A 38 -10.53 1.35 -9.64
CA GLY A 38 -9.76 1.04 -10.83
C GLY A 38 -10.53 1.25 -12.13
N THR A 39 -9.83 1.69 -13.18
CA THR A 39 -10.34 1.77 -14.55
C THR A 39 -9.32 1.18 -15.53
N GLU A 40 -9.74 0.17 -16.28
CA GLU A 40 -9.00 -0.33 -17.43
C GLU A 40 -9.52 0.31 -18.70
N THR A 41 -8.62 0.84 -19.52
CA THR A 41 -8.91 1.32 -20.88
C THR A 41 -8.20 0.42 -21.87
N THR A 42 -8.96 -0.25 -22.75
CA THR A 42 -8.40 -1.09 -23.81
C THR A 42 -8.06 -0.26 -25.04
N ASP A 43 -6.94 -0.59 -25.71
CA ASP A 43 -6.55 0.11 -26.93
C ASP A 43 -7.48 -0.26 -28.10
N ALA A 44 -7.94 0.75 -28.84
CA ALA A 44 -8.74 0.58 -30.05
C ALA A 44 -7.98 -0.17 -31.18
N GLY A 45 -6.64 -0.20 -31.13
CA GLY A 45 -5.80 -0.85 -32.12
C GLY A 45 -5.80 -2.37 -32.05
N THR A 46 -6.21 -2.97 -30.94
CA THR A 46 -6.29 -4.44 -30.75
C THR A 46 -7.61 -5.03 -31.27
N VAL A 47 -8.58 -4.17 -31.58
CA VAL A 47 -9.90 -4.59 -32.10
C VAL A 47 -10.07 -3.97 -33.50
N ALA A 48 -10.08 -4.77 -34.52
CA ALA A 48 -10.26 -4.29 -35.90
C ALA A 48 -11.58 -3.51 -36.04
N GLY A 49 -11.48 -2.17 -36.15
CA GLY A 49 -12.63 -1.25 -36.21
C GLY A 49 -13.27 -0.91 -34.87
N GLY A 50 -12.63 -1.24 -33.76
CA GLY A 50 -13.15 -0.98 -32.40
C GLY A 50 -12.83 0.42 -31.86
N SER A 51 -13.67 0.90 -30.97
CA SER A 51 -13.37 2.04 -30.09
C SER A 51 -12.69 1.51 -28.83
N ALA A 52 -11.84 2.33 -28.22
CA ALA A 52 -11.34 2.04 -26.87
C ALA A 52 -12.53 1.81 -25.91
N ASP A 53 -12.45 0.72 -25.15
CA ASP A 53 -13.49 0.39 -24.18
C ASP A 53 -12.97 0.65 -22.76
N LYS A 54 -13.86 1.10 -21.85
CA LYS A 54 -13.52 1.41 -20.48
C LYS A 54 -14.30 0.51 -19.52
N HIS A 55 -13.55 -0.13 -18.64
CA HIS A 55 -14.12 -0.95 -17.57
C HIS A 55 -13.67 -0.40 -16.22
N SER A 56 -14.62 0.06 -15.41
CA SER A 56 -14.33 0.58 -14.07
C SER A 56 -14.81 -0.38 -13.00
N LYS A 57 -14.08 -0.46 -11.90
CA LYS A 57 -14.44 -1.26 -10.75
C LYS A 57 -13.94 -0.64 -9.47
N SER A 58 -14.79 -0.66 -8.44
CA SER A 58 -14.45 -0.30 -7.07
C SER A 58 -14.39 -1.56 -6.20
N VAL A 59 -13.44 -1.60 -5.31
CA VAL A 59 -13.22 -2.68 -4.33
C VAL A 59 -13.00 -2.06 -2.97
N ASP A 60 -13.75 -2.55 -1.96
CA ASP A 60 -13.55 -2.23 -0.55
C ASP A 60 -13.28 -3.54 0.20
N GLU A 61 -12.11 -3.67 0.79
CA GLU A 61 -11.73 -4.87 1.54
C GLU A 61 -11.37 -4.51 2.98
N LEU A 62 -11.86 -5.31 3.92
CA LEU A 62 -11.53 -5.20 5.33
C LEU A 62 -10.60 -6.34 5.72
N GLY A 63 -9.44 -5.99 6.26
CA GLY A 63 -8.42 -6.95 6.65
C GLY A 63 -7.80 -6.66 8.02
N MET A 64 -7.04 -7.62 8.53
CA MET A 64 -6.18 -7.43 9.69
C MET A 64 -4.74 -7.34 9.22
N ILE A 65 -4.03 -6.31 9.69
CA ILE A 65 -2.63 -6.04 9.35
C ILE A 65 -1.80 -6.04 10.62
N GLY A 66 -0.65 -6.70 10.58
CA GLY A 66 0.36 -6.63 11.64
C GLY A 66 1.55 -5.82 11.18
N SER A 67 2.11 -4.97 12.03
CA SER A 67 3.35 -4.26 11.72
C SER A 67 4.38 -4.31 12.85
N ILE A 68 5.62 -4.08 12.50
CA ILE A 68 6.71 -3.79 13.43
C ILE A 68 7.09 -2.33 13.28
N PHE A 69 7.51 -1.69 14.36
CA PHE A 69 7.95 -0.30 14.30
C PHE A 69 9.17 -0.04 15.19
N LEU A 70 9.90 0.98 14.80
CA LEU A 70 11.00 1.57 15.57
C LEU A 70 10.75 3.06 15.65
N ASP A 71 10.81 3.65 16.83
CA ASP A 71 10.62 5.07 17.02
C ASP A 71 11.70 5.68 17.95
N TYR A 72 11.79 7.01 17.92
CA TYR A 72 12.57 7.80 18.83
C TYR A 72 11.70 8.93 19.37
N GLU A 73 11.54 8.95 20.69
CA GLU A 73 10.82 9.99 21.38
C GLU A 73 11.79 11.03 21.95
N PHE A 74 11.56 12.29 21.62
CA PHE A 74 12.28 13.44 22.14
C PHE A 74 11.71 13.88 23.50
N ASP A 75 12.49 14.63 24.30
CA ASP A 75 12.07 15.15 25.62
C ASP A 75 10.74 15.90 25.61
N GLY A 76 10.36 16.52 24.50
CA GLY A 76 9.08 17.19 24.32
C GLY A 76 7.91 16.27 24.00
N GLY A 77 8.12 14.93 23.97
CA GLY A 77 7.10 13.94 23.63
C GLY A 77 6.84 13.81 22.11
N MET A 78 7.54 14.58 21.28
CA MET A 78 7.50 14.38 19.83
C MET A 78 8.20 13.06 19.49
N VAL A 79 7.60 12.28 18.56
CA VAL A 79 8.14 11.00 18.13
C VAL A 79 8.45 11.06 16.62
N ILE A 80 9.58 10.49 16.23
CA ILE A 80 9.88 10.15 14.83
C ILE A 80 10.03 8.63 14.75
N GLY A 81 9.37 7.98 13.79
CA GLY A 81 9.42 6.53 13.70
C GLY A 81 9.27 5.99 12.28
N LEU A 82 9.58 4.73 12.17
CA LEU A 82 9.40 3.92 10.97
C LEU A 82 8.54 2.70 11.33
N SER A 83 7.52 2.46 10.55
CA SER A 83 6.69 1.26 10.62
C SER A 83 6.84 0.44 9.35
N HIS A 84 6.83 -0.87 9.49
CA HIS A 84 6.90 -1.82 8.39
C HIS A 84 5.87 -2.94 8.58
N VAL A 85 5.04 -3.16 7.56
CA VAL A 85 4.13 -4.31 7.49
C VAL A 85 4.84 -5.42 6.74
N PRO A 86 5.20 -6.53 7.41
CA PRO A 86 5.80 -7.68 6.74
C PRO A 86 4.73 -8.49 6.00
N GLY A 87 5.11 -9.03 4.85
CA GLY A 87 4.24 -9.94 4.08
C GLY A 87 3.49 -9.25 2.95
N THR A 88 2.60 -10.02 2.33
CA THR A 88 1.75 -9.61 1.22
C THR A 88 0.30 -9.60 1.66
N ALA A 89 -0.49 -8.67 1.12
CA ALA A 89 -1.93 -8.64 1.24
C ALA A 89 -2.56 -8.64 -0.16
N GLU A 90 -3.52 -9.52 -0.40
CA GLU A 90 -4.33 -9.48 -1.63
C GLU A 90 -5.27 -8.27 -1.56
N VAL A 91 -5.29 -7.44 -2.60
CA VAL A 91 -6.15 -6.24 -2.68
C VAL A 91 -7.61 -6.63 -2.94
N SER A 92 -7.83 -7.80 -3.52
CA SER A 92 -9.17 -8.34 -3.68
C SER A 92 -9.19 -9.81 -3.24
N GLY A 93 -9.99 -10.14 -2.25
CA GLY A 93 -10.18 -11.53 -1.81
C GLY A 93 -10.81 -12.45 -2.87
N LYS A 94 -10.96 -12.00 -4.10
CA LYS A 94 -11.51 -12.76 -5.24
C LYS A 94 -10.79 -12.36 -6.52
N LYS A 95 -10.21 -13.34 -7.19
CA LYS A 95 -9.70 -13.18 -8.56
C LYS A 95 -10.80 -12.65 -9.48
N HIS A 96 -10.53 -11.52 -10.13
CA HIS A 96 -11.43 -10.99 -11.14
C HIS A 96 -11.25 -11.78 -12.43
N SER A 97 -12.31 -12.44 -12.88
CA SER A 97 -12.33 -13.14 -14.15
C SER A 97 -13.25 -12.43 -15.15
N ARG A 98 -12.71 -12.17 -16.34
CA ARG A 98 -13.45 -11.65 -17.48
C ARG A 98 -13.37 -12.65 -18.63
N SER A 99 -14.52 -12.98 -19.23
CA SER A 99 -14.54 -13.78 -20.45
C SER A 99 -14.55 -12.85 -21.66
N GLU A 100 -13.56 -12.98 -22.52
CA GLU A 100 -13.44 -12.25 -23.77
C GLU A 100 -13.51 -13.22 -24.94
N THR A 101 -14.05 -12.74 -26.06
CA THR A 101 -13.95 -13.50 -27.33
C THR A 101 -12.55 -13.27 -27.88
N ALA A 102 -11.73 -14.32 -27.96
CA ALA A 102 -10.43 -14.23 -28.58
C ALA A 102 -10.63 -13.92 -30.08
N GLN A 103 -10.24 -12.73 -30.51
CA GLN A 103 -10.14 -12.46 -31.95
C GLN A 103 -8.89 -13.16 -32.49
N GLY A 104 -9.11 -14.19 -33.28
CA GLY A 104 -8.05 -14.93 -33.92
C GLY A 104 -7.21 -14.05 -34.85
N VAL A 105 -5.91 -14.11 -34.71
CA VAL A 105 -4.95 -13.61 -35.65
C VAL A 105 -5.18 -14.35 -36.96
N SER A 106 -5.71 -13.64 -37.95
CA SER A 106 -5.78 -14.01 -39.37
C SER A 106 -6.22 -15.45 -39.68
N GLY A 107 -7.49 -15.64 -39.84
CA GLY A 107 -7.99 -16.45 -40.97
C GLY A 107 -8.38 -17.89 -40.74
N THR A 108 -8.62 -18.40 -39.54
CA THR A 108 -9.42 -19.64 -39.38
C THR A 108 -10.04 -19.68 -37.97
N ASP A 109 -11.35 -19.59 -37.93
CA ASP A 109 -12.32 -20.12 -36.98
C ASP A 109 -11.80 -20.63 -35.66
N ALA A 110 -11.85 -19.77 -34.63
CA ALA A 110 -12.10 -20.25 -33.31
C ALA A 110 -12.79 -19.12 -32.50
N ASP A 111 -14.09 -19.15 -32.47
CA ASP A 111 -14.91 -18.51 -31.42
C ASP A 111 -14.55 -19.14 -30.05
N GLY A 112 -13.34 -18.90 -29.57
CA GLY A 112 -12.86 -19.34 -28.28
C GLY A 112 -13.13 -18.24 -27.25
N SER A 113 -13.99 -18.48 -26.29
CA SER A 113 -14.09 -17.65 -25.10
C SER A 113 -12.82 -17.87 -24.25
N VAL A 114 -12.05 -16.80 -24.00
CA VAL A 114 -10.87 -16.83 -23.14
C VAL A 114 -11.24 -16.14 -21.82
N THR A 115 -11.01 -16.82 -20.71
CA THR A 115 -11.19 -16.24 -19.39
C THR A 115 -9.89 -15.61 -18.94
N ARG A 116 -9.88 -14.30 -18.75
CA ARG A 116 -8.76 -13.56 -18.15
C ARG A 116 -9.02 -13.39 -16.65
N THR A 117 -8.00 -13.60 -15.86
CA THR A 117 -8.01 -13.32 -14.44
C THR A 117 -6.96 -12.27 -14.15
N ALA A 118 -7.35 -11.21 -13.47
CA ALA A 118 -6.45 -10.20 -12.93
C ALA A 118 -6.63 -10.14 -11.41
N ASP A 119 -5.52 -9.99 -10.72
CA ASP A 119 -5.44 -9.82 -9.28
C ASP A 119 -4.28 -8.89 -8.95
N ALA A 120 -4.28 -8.30 -7.76
CA ALA A 120 -3.21 -7.47 -7.29
C ALA A 120 -2.87 -7.78 -5.84
N GLU A 121 -1.59 -7.85 -5.56
CA GLU A 121 -1.04 -7.96 -4.21
C GLU A 121 -0.33 -6.67 -3.82
N VAL A 122 -0.46 -6.29 -2.57
CA VAL A 122 0.28 -5.19 -1.95
C VAL A 122 1.30 -5.78 -1.00
N GLU A 123 2.54 -5.31 -1.10
CA GLU A 123 3.61 -5.73 -0.21
C GLU A 123 4.49 -4.56 0.22
N ASN A 124 5.36 -4.78 1.21
CA ASN A 124 6.35 -3.81 1.66
C ASN A 124 5.74 -2.46 2.09
N PHE A 125 4.59 -2.46 2.78
CA PHE A 125 4.02 -1.21 3.29
C PHE A 125 4.93 -0.64 4.39
N ASN A 126 5.55 0.49 4.08
CA ASN A 126 6.46 1.22 4.96
C ASN A 126 5.90 2.61 5.23
N THR A 127 5.99 3.09 6.47
CA THR A 127 5.61 4.44 6.84
C THR A 127 6.70 5.09 7.69
N LEU A 128 7.30 6.16 7.18
CA LEU A 128 8.12 7.09 7.97
C LEU A 128 7.17 8.13 8.56
N TYR A 129 7.15 8.30 9.89
CA TYR A 129 6.16 9.15 10.53
C TYR A 129 6.73 10.06 11.62
N ILE A 130 5.97 11.12 11.90
CA ILE A 130 6.16 11.99 13.05
C ILE A 130 4.86 11.99 13.85
N GLU A 131 4.95 11.87 15.18
CA GLU A 131 3.82 12.06 16.11
C GLU A 131 4.09 13.29 16.95
N TYR A 132 3.10 14.18 17.02
CA TYR A 132 3.18 15.39 17.81
C TYR A 132 2.16 15.34 18.96
N PRO A 133 2.59 15.42 20.23
CA PRO A 133 1.68 15.35 21.38
C PRO A 133 0.83 16.62 21.52
N ILE A 134 -0.46 16.44 21.73
CA ILE A 134 -1.45 17.49 21.94
C ILE A 134 -2.27 17.14 23.20
N GLY A 135 -1.72 17.44 24.37
CA GLY A 135 -2.33 17.03 25.64
C GLY A 135 -2.29 15.51 25.83
N SER A 136 -3.46 14.88 25.94
CA SER A 136 -3.59 13.41 26.09
C SER A 136 -3.68 12.64 24.77
N ILE A 137 -3.70 13.33 23.65
CA ILE A 137 -3.72 12.75 22.32
C ILE A 137 -2.42 13.09 21.57
N TYR A 138 -2.17 12.42 20.46
CA TYR A 138 -1.16 12.83 19.48
C TYR A 138 -1.76 12.94 18.08
N ALA A 139 -1.20 13.83 17.28
CA ALA A 139 -1.42 13.87 15.83
C ALA A 139 -0.25 13.17 15.13
N LYS A 140 -0.53 12.43 14.06
CA LYS A 140 0.45 11.72 13.26
C LYS A 140 0.44 12.22 11.83
N LEU A 141 1.63 12.42 11.28
CA LEU A 141 1.86 12.65 9.85
C LEU A 141 2.92 11.66 9.39
N GLY A 142 2.69 11.03 8.24
CA GLY A 142 3.61 10.04 7.69
C GLY A 142 3.75 10.18 6.18
N PHE A 143 4.89 9.70 5.70
CA PHE A 143 5.14 9.38 4.31
C PHE A 143 5.15 7.87 4.18
N SER A 144 4.28 7.34 3.33
CA SER A 144 4.06 5.92 3.14
C SER A 144 4.48 5.46 1.76
N GLN A 145 4.86 4.20 1.66
CA GLN A 145 5.23 3.56 0.40
C GLN A 145 4.78 2.11 0.42
N ILE A 146 4.21 1.65 -0.71
CA ILE A 146 3.83 0.27 -0.95
C ILE A 146 4.36 -0.21 -2.31
N ASP A 147 4.57 -1.50 -2.44
CA ASP A 147 4.81 -2.16 -3.72
C ASP A 147 3.50 -2.87 -4.15
N VAL A 148 3.03 -2.61 -5.37
CA VAL A 148 1.85 -3.25 -5.98
C VAL A 148 2.34 -4.22 -7.03
N ASN A 149 2.05 -5.49 -6.84
CA ASN A 149 2.35 -6.57 -7.78
C ASN A 149 1.08 -6.98 -8.51
N THR A 150 1.11 -6.92 -9.84
CA THR A 150 0.00 -7.41 -10.65
C THR A 150 0.16 -8.91 -10.89
N LEU A 151 -0.87 -9.67 -10.55
CA LEU A 151 -0.95 -11.11 -10.73
C LEU A 151 -1.91 -11.41 -11.90
N GLU A 152 -1.36 -11.69 -13.06
CA GLU A 152 -2.15 -11.99 -14.25
C GLU A 152 -1.97 -13.42 -14.68
N ASN A 153 -3.06 -14.02 -15.15
CA ASN A 153 -2.98 -15.26 -15.90
C ASN A 153 -2.72 -14.90 -17.36
N ALA A 154 -1.46 -15.03 -17.80
CA ALA A 154 -1.06 -14.76 -19.17
C ALA A 154 -1.74 -15.79 -20.11
N VAL A 155 -2.80 -15.37 -20.76
CA VAL A 155 -3.32 -16.07 -21.94
C VAL A 155 -2.58 -15.55 -23.16
N THR A 156 -2.21 -16.42 -24.10
CA THR A 156 -1.52 -16.06 -25.35
C THR A 156 -2.20 -14.84 -25.99
N ASP A 157 -1.43 -13.79 -26.28
CA ASP A 157 -1.83 -12.50 -26.86
C ASP A 157 -2.52 -11.49 -25.92
N SER A 158 -2.61 -11.74 -24.61
CA SER A 158 -2.97 -10.70 -23.66
C SER A 158 -1.71 -9.99 -23.15
N GLY A 159 -1.72 -8.67 -23.20
CA GLY A 159 -0.63 -7.89 -22.62
C GLY A 159 -0.51 -8.15 -21.13
N THR A 160 0.71 -8.05 -20.60
CA THR A 160 1.00 -8.11 -19.17
C THR A 160 1.26 -6.71 -18.64
N TYR A 161 0.82 -6.43 -17.43
CA TYR A 161 1.13 -5.21 -16.72
C TYR A 161 2.37 -5.42 -15.83
N GLY A 162 3.11 -4.35 -15.59
CA GLY A 162 4.24 -4.37 -14.67
C GLY A 162 3.82 -4.12 -13.23
N ASN A 163 4.78 -4.29 -12.32
CA ASN A 163 4.62 -3.90 -10.93
C ASN A 163 4.90 -2.40 -10.76
N ALA A 164 4.32 -1.80 -9.72
CA ALA A 164 4.55 -0.40 -9.35
C ALA A 164 4.87 -0.25 -7.88
N THR A 165 5.59 0.81 -7.55
CA THR A 165 5.74 1.28 -6.17
C THR A 165 4.97 2.59 -6.08
N LEU A 166 4.06 2.69 -5.12
CA LEU A 166 3.25 3.88 -4.87
C LEU A 166 3.75 4.57 -3.61
N ASP A 167 3.92 5.86 -3.70
CA ASP A 167 4.16 6.74 -2.57
C ASP A 167 2.81 7.29 -2.06
N GLY A 168 2.73 7.63 -0.78
CA GLY A 168 1.49 8.12 -0.18
C GLY A 168 1.75 8.92 1.09
N TYR A 169 0.69 9.51 1.61
CA TYR A 169 0.71 10.28 2.85
C TYR A 169 -0.27 9.70 3.86
N THR A 170 0.22 9.55 5.09
CA THR A 170 -0.60 9.09 6.22
C THR A 170 -0.86 10.25 7.16
N ILE A 171 -2.12 10.41 7.55
CA ILE A 171 -2.52 11.29 8.64
C ILE A 171 -3.22 10.45 9.70
N GLY A 172 -3.09 10.81 10.97
CA GLY A 172 -3.74 10.08 12.04
C GLY A 172 -3.79 10.82 13.34
N ALA A 173 -4.52 10.25 14.27
CA ALA A 173 -4.56 10.71 15.66
C ALA A 173 -4.72 9.50 16.58
N GLY A 174 -4.19 9.61 17.79
CA GLY A 174 -4.25 8.52 18.75
C GLY A 174 -4.03 8.98 20.18
N ILE A 175 -4.02 8.00 21.06
CA ILE A 175 -3.71 8.13 22.49
C ILE A 175 -2.55 7.23 22.86
N ASN A 176 -1.73 7.70 23.78
CA ASN A 176 -0.65 6.92 24.38
C ASN A 176 -1.05 6.46 25.79
N GLY A 177 -0.59 5.28 26.16
CA GLY A 177 -0.72 4.75 27.50
C GLY A 177 0.56 4.04 27.93
N GLU A 178 0.74 3.87 29.23
CA GLU A 178 1.84 3.11 29.81
C GLU A 178 1.30 1.97 30.67
N MET A 179 1.88 0.79 30.57
CA MET A 179 1.49 -0.38 31.32
C MET A 179 2.71 -1.24 31.63
N GLY A 180 3.16 -1.22 32.90
CA GLY A 180 4.18 -2.16 33.40
C GLY A 180 5.53 -2.12 32.68
N GLY A 181 6.00 -0.95 32.23
CA GLY A 181 7.24 -0.77 31.48
C GLY A 181 7.10 -0.92 29.96
N PHE A 182 5.89 -1.16 29.49
CA PHE A 182 5.53 -1.10 28.08
C PHE A 182 4.73 0.18 27.82
N PHE A 183 4.92 0.78 26.65
CA PHE A 183 3.99 1.78 26.16
C PHE A 183 2.96 1.15 25.23
N THR A 184 1.79 1.73 25.18
CA THR A 184 0.71 1.34 24.27
C THR A 184 0.26 2.55 23.46
N LYS A 185 -0.14 2.33 22.22
CA LYS A 185 -0.75 3.36 21.38
C LYS A 185 -2.03 2.81 20.78
N THR A 186 -3.06 3.67 20.70
CA THR A 186 -4.29 3.37 19.94
C THR A 186 -4.53 4.53 19.01
N SER A 187 -4.70 4.28 17.73
CA SER A 187 -4.85 5.32 16.70
C SER A 187 -5.88 4.96 15.64
N VAL A 188 -6.35 6.02 14.98
CA VAL A 188 -7.01 5.95 13.68
C VAL A 188 -6.10 6.66 12.69
N GLU A 189 -5.79 6.00 11.58
CA GLU A 189 -4.86 6.46 10.56
C GLU A 189 -5.52 6.34 9.18
N PHE A 190 -5.39 7.36 8.35
CA PHE A 190 -5.81 7.37 6.95
C PHE A 190 -4.59 7.56 6.07
N THR A 191 -4.45 6.72 5.07
CA THR A 191 -3.36 6.80 4.08
C THR A 191 -3.96 6.95 2.70
N ASP A 192 -3.48 7.95 1.97
CA ASP A 192 -3.82 8.25 0.59
C ASP A 192 -2.56 8.05 -0.26
N PHE A 193 -2.66 7.21 -1.30
CA PHE A 193 -1.55 6.89 -2.19
C PHE A 193 -1.67 7.64 -3.50
N GLU A 194 -0.54 7.83 -4.19
CA GLU A 194 -0.54 8.34 -5.55
C GLU A 194 -1.28 7.38 -6.49
N ASP A 195 -1.90 7.93 -7.54
CA ASP A 195 -2.61 7.17 -8.55
C ASP A 195 -1.71 6.10 -9.19
N LEU A 196 -2.17 4.87 -9.20
CA LEU A 196 -1.53 3.81 -9.98
C LEU A 196 -1.81 4.04 -11.46
N ALA A 197 -0.78 4.05 -12.29
CA ALA A 197 -0.92 4.10 -13.74
C ALA A 197 0.01 3.06 -14.39
N LEU A 198 -0.57 2.01 -14.97
CA LEU A 198 0.15 0.94 -15.64
C LEU A 198 -0.26 0.82 -17.10
N ASN A 199 0.72 0.60 -17.98
CA ASN A 199 0.48 0.28 -19.36
C ASN A 199 0.86 -1.19 -19.61
N SER A 200 0.00 -1.93 -20.28
CA SER A 200 0.30 -3.29 -20.68
C SER A 200 1.24 -3.31 -21.89
N SER A 201 1.82 -4.46 -22.15
CA SER A 201 2.62 -4.70 -23.37
C SER A 201 1.80 -4.60 -24.66
N THR A 202 0.46 -4.58 -24.58
CA THR A 202 -0.48 -4.44 -25.70
C THR A 202 -1.19 -3.08 -25.72
N ALA A 203 -0.62 -2.05 -25.09
CA ALA A 203 -1.13 -0.68 -25.01
C ALA A 203 -2.45 -0.48 -24.24
N ASN A 204 -2.95 -1.46 -23.50
CA ASN A 204 -4.01 -1.24 -22.53
C ASN A 204 -3.47 -0.44 -21.33
N LYS A 205 -4.32 0.38 -20.73
CA LYS A 205 -3.97 1.21 -19.57
C LYS A 205 -4.84 0.87 -18.39
N ILE A 206 -4.22 0.67 -17.21
CA ILE A 206 -4.93 0.62 -15.92
C ILE A 206 -4.57 1.89 -15.15
N GLU A 207 -5.59 2.54 -14.61
CA GLU A 207 -5.50 3.64 -13.65
C GLU A 207 -6.28 3.23 -12.41
N ALA A 208 -5.73 3.44 -11.21
CA ALA A 208 -6.44 3.17 -9.96
C ALA A 208 -6.02 4.13 -8.87
N ASP A 209 -7.02 4.58 -8.09
CA ASP A 209 -6.83 5.28 -6.83
C ASP A 209 -6.82 4.25 -5.70
N LEU A 210 -5.96 4.42 -4.71
CA LEU A 210 -5.83 3.54 -3.57
C LEU A 210 -5.76 4.35 -2.29
N ASP A 211 -6.65 4.03 -1.35
CA ASP A 211 -6.62 4.60 0.00
C ASP A 211 -6.84 3.54 1.08
N GLY A 212 -6.49 3.89 2.31
CA GLY A 212 -6.62 2.99 3.46
C GLY A 212 -7.01 3.72 4.73
N LEU A 213 -7.94 3.15 5.47
CA LEU A 213 -8.33 3.58 6.81
C LEU A 213 -7.99 2.48 7.81
N GLU A 214 -7.19 2.79 8.83
CA GLU A 214 -6.77 1.83 9.85
C GLU A 214 -7.23 2.26 11.25
N PHE A 215 -7.77 1.29 12.01
CA PHE A 215 -7.82 1.35 13.47
C PHE A 215 -6.70 0.47 14.02
N LYS A 216 -5.74 1.07 14.73
CA LYS A 216 -4.48 0.44 15.11
C LYS A 216 -4.29 0.41 16.62
N ILE A 217 -3.80 -0.72 17.14
CA ILE A 217 -3.33 -0.87 18.51
C ILE A 217 -1.88 -1.33 18.45
N ALA A 218 -1.01 -0.65 19.18
CA ALA A 218 0.41 -0.94 19.25
C ALA A 218 0.88 -1.13 20.69
N VAL A 219 1.90 -1.95 20.86
CA VAL A 219 2.61 -2.15 22.13
C VAL A 219 4.11 -2.17 21.86
N GLY A 220 4.87 -1.52 22.72
CA GLY A 220 6.33 -1.45 22.59
C GLY A 220 7.01 -1.23 23.93
N THR A 221 8.34 -1.29 23.89
CA THR A 221 9.21 -0.94 25.02
C THR A 221 10.16 0.18 24.63
N ARG A 222 10.54 1.01 25.63
CA ARG A 222 11.54 2.08 25.46
C ARG A 222 12.80 1.78 26.24
N PHE A 223 13.94 2.26 25.75
CA PHE A 223 15.27 2.11 26.37
C PHE A 223 16.18 3.27 25.99
#